data_d679aa049a69c2a8b1a5f5c0e99546c7
#
_entry.id   d679aa049a69c2a8b1a5f5c0e99546c7
#
_cell.length_a   1.000
_cell.length_b   1.000
_cell.length_c   1.000
_cell.angle_alpha   90.00
_cell.angle_beta   90.00
_cell.angle_gamma   90.00
#
_symmetry.space_group_name_H-M   'P 1'
#
loop_
_entity.id
_entity.type
_entity.pdbx_description
1 polymer ?
#
loop_
_entity_poly.entity_id
_entity_poly.type
_entity_poly.pdbx_seq_one_letter_code
_entity_poly.pdbx_strand_id
1 'polypeptide(L)'
;MKKVHNFNAGPCALPQQAVDKAIEALKDFAGTGMPVICVSHRSKEWSAVMDECRALWKELLNIPDTHEVLFLGGGASMGFLYVAMNFLENKAGYLETGVWAKKALKEAKGLGNAYAVASSAETVFNYIPKGYEIPADLDYFHITTNNTIYGTEIHEDIDCPVPLIADMSSDILSRPVDVSKYAMIYGGAQKNVGPAGVTFFIVKKDLLGKVSRYIPTMLNLQTHIDGGSMFNTPPVFPIFVMTETLRWVKELGGVEAIYKINKEKAALLYDEIDRNSLFVGTAAKEDRSIMNVCFVMAPGHEDLQDEFMNFAKERGMVGIKGHRSVGGFR
;
A
#
# COMPACT_ATOMS: atom_id res chain seq x y z
N MET A 1 11.78 -4.02 28.91
CA MET A 1 11.33 -2.78 28.23
C MET A 1 9.83 -2.62 28.42
N LYS A 2 9.32 -1.38 28.56
CA LYS A 2 7.86 -1.13 28.61
C LYS A 2 7.25 -1.54 27.27
N LYS A 3 6.22 -2.38 27.27
CA LYS A 3 5.53 -2.78 26.04
C LYS A 3 4.78 -1.56 25.49
N VAL A 4 5.02 -1.23 24.22
CA VAL A 4 4.36 -0.13 23.49
C VAL A 4 3.48 -0.73 22.38
N HIS A 5 2.26 -0.22 22.27
CA HIS A 5 1.34 -0.56 21.20
C HIS A 5 1.44 0.51 20.11
N ASN A 6 2.00 0.14 18.97
CA ASN A 6 2.21 1.06 17.84
C ASN A 6 0.99 1.05 16.91
N PHE A 7 0.27 2.18 16.85
CA PHE A 7 -0.87 2.42 15.95
C PHE A 7 -0.53 3.36 14.79
N ASN A 8 0.77 3.63 14.53
CA ASN A 8 1.13 4.45 13.38
C ASN A 8 0.60 3.86 12.07
N ALA A 9 0.03 4.71 11.24
CA ALA A 9 -0.50 4.32 9.92
C ALA A 9 0.58 4.08 8.85
N GLY A 10 1.84 4.30 9.19
CA GLY A 10 3.02 4.04 8.35
C GLY A 10 4.21 4.92 8.73
N PRO A 11 5.38 4.32 8.98
CA PRO A 11 5.67 2.87 9.05
C PRO A 11 4.86 2.16 10.12
N CYS A 12 4.33 0.98 9.79
CA CYS A 12 3.53 0.17 10.69
C CYS A 12 4.39 -0.78 11.54
N ALA A 13 3.76 -1.42 12.52
CA ALA A 13 4.39 -2.50 13.26
C ALA A 13 4.63 -3.70 12.32
N LEU A 14 5.81 -4.29 12.40
CA LEU A 14 6.14 -5.54 11.72
C LEU A 14 5.80 -6.75 12.61
N PRO A 15 5.55 -7.92 12.03
CA PRO A 15 5.49 -9.16 12.78
C PRO A 15 6.78 -9.38 13.57
N GLN A 16 6.67 -9.79 14.85
CA GLN A 16 7.85 -9.99 15.68
C GLN A 16 8.81 -11.04 15.08
N GLN A 17 8.27 -12.08 14.46
CA GLN A 17 9.05 -13.10 13.75
C GLN A 17 9.93 -12.47 12.64
N ALA A 18 9.40 -11.57 11.85
CA ALA A 18 10.18 -10.89 10.82
C ALA A 18 11.29 -9.99 11.42
N VAL A 19 11.00 -9.33 12.55
CA VAL A 19 11.99 -8.53 13.28
C VAL A 19 13.11 -9.41 13.83
N ASP A 20 12.78 -10.55 14.43
CA ASP A 20 13.76 -11.48 14.99
C ASP A 20 14.67 -12.05 13.89
N LYS A 21 14.10 -12.44 12.75
CA LYS A 21 14.86 -12.89 11.57
C LYS A 21 15.76 -11.78 11.01
N ALA A 22 15.30 -10.53 11.00
CA ALA A 22 16.12 -9.39 10.61
C ALA A 22 17.33 -9.21 11.54
N ILE A 23 17.15 -9.36 12.84
CA ILE A 23 18.24 -9.30 13.84
C ILE A 23 19.26 -10.43 13.61
N GLU A 24 18.80 -11.65 13.36
CA GLU A 24 19.68 -12.79 13.03
C GLU A 24 20.50 -12.51 11.76
N ALA A 25 19.85 -12.06 10.69
CA ALA A 25 20.52 -11.76 9.42
C ALA A 25 21.48 -10.56 9.47
N LEU A 26 21.30 -9.64 10.43
CA LEU A 26 22.26 -8.56 10.71
C LEU A 26 23.50 -9.05 11.44
N LYS A 27 23.47 -10.23 12.07
CA LYS A 27 24.63 -10.87 12.69
C LYS A 27 25.38 -11.73 11.70
N ASP A 28 24.66 -12.62 11.03
CA ASP A 28 25.19 -13.54 10.03
C ASP A 28 24.09 -13.92 9.03
N PHE A 29 24.25 -13.47 7.79
CA PHE A 29 23.31 -13.78 6.73
C PHE A 29 23.68 -15.10 6.05
N ALA A 30 22.82 -16.10 6.12
CA ALA A 30 22.93 -17.40 5.46
C ALA A 30 24.28 -18.11 5.67
N GLY A 31 24.93 -17.92 6.83
CA GLY A 31 26.22 -18.54 7.15
C GLY A 31 27.42 -17.97 6.39
N THR A 32 27.26 -16.77 5.81
CA THR A 32 28.34 -16.11 5.04
C THR A 32 29.40 -15.46 5.92
N GLY A 33 29.18 -15.36 7.24
CA GLY A 33 30.02 -14.59 8.14
C GLY A 33 29.86 -13.08 8.02
N MET A 34 28.86 -12.61 7.23
CA MET A 34 28.61 -11.19 7.00
C MET A 34 27.15 -10.82 7.32
N PRO A 35 26.88 -9.60 7.78
CA PRO A 35 25.54 -9.04 7.86
C PRO A 35 24.88 -8.95 6.49
N VAL A 36 23.58 -9.16 6.39
CA VAL A 36 22.80 -9.06 5.14
C VAL A 36 23.01 -7.70 4.42
N ILE A 37 23.22 -6.61 5.17
CA ILE A 37 23.49 -5.27 4.62
C ILE A 37 24.85 -5.14 3.94
N CYS A 38 25.78 -6.08 4.16
CA CYS A 38 27.10 -6.11 3.58
C CYS A 38 27.24 -7.12 2.43
N VAL A 39 26.22 -7.94 2.20
CA VAL A 39 26.23 -8.96 1.16
C VAL A 39 25.93 -8.33 -0.22
N SER A 40 26.70 -8.74 -1.23
CA SER A 40 26.44 -8.28 -2.59
C SER A 40 25.07 -8.73 -3.09
N HIS A 41 24.30 -7.81 -3.67
CA HIS A 41 23.02 -8.15 -4.33
C HIS A 41 23.19 -9.08 -5.55
N ARG A 42 24.41 -9.38 -5.95
CA ARG A 42 24.76 -10.32 -7.03
C ARG A 42 25.23 -11.68 -6.50
N SER A 43 25.28 -11.86 -5.18
CA SER A 43 25.66 -13.15 -4.60
C SER A 43 24.55 -14.18 -4.80
N LYS A 44 24.93 -15.47 -4.74
CA LYS A 44 23.98 -16.59 -4.84
C LYS A 44 22.96 -16.58 -3.70
N GLU A 45 23.41 -16.26 -2.49
CA GLU A 45 22.60 -16.22 -1.28
C GLU A 45 21.53 -15.13 -1.39
N TRP A 46 21.90 -13.95 -1.93
CA TRP A 46 20.96 -12.87 -2.15
C TRP A 46 19.98 -13.17 -3.30
N SER A 47 20.45 -13.74 -4.40
CA SER A 47 19.57 -14.15 -5.52
C SER A 47 18.48 -15.10 -5.04
N ALA A 48 18.81 -16.04 -4.14
CA ALA A 48 17.81 -16.93 -3.54
C ALA A 48 16.71 -16.18 -2.76
N VAL A 49 17.07 -15.13 -2.02
CA VAL A 49 16.06 -14.28 -1.33
C VAL A 49 15.16 -13.56 -2.32
N MET A 50 15.72 -13.02 -3.39
CA MET A 50 14.93 -12.34 -4.44
C MET A 50 13.96 -13.28 -5.13
N ASP A 51 14.40 -14.48 -5.46
CA ASP A 51 13.57 -15.49 -6.11
C ASP A 51 12.46 -15.98 -5.18
N GLU A 52 12.78 -16.23 -3.92
CA GLU A 52 11.79 -16.62 -2.91
C GLU A 52 10.78 -15.48 -2.63
N CYS A 53 11.25 -14.24 -2.48
CA CYS A 53 10.36 -13.10 -2.30
C CYS A 53 9.33 -13.03 -3.43
N ARG A 54 9.79 -13.14 -4.67
CA ARG A 54 8.93 -13.11 -5.86
C ARG A 54 7.95 -14.28 -5.89
N ALA A 55 8.42 -15.48 -5.53
CA ALA A 55 7.59 -16.66 -5.44
C ALA A 55 6.49 -16.53 -4.38
N LEU A 56 6.80 -15.98 -3.20
CA LEU A 56 5.82 -15.73 -2.14
C LEU A 56 4.76 -14.71 -2.56
N TRP A 57 5.14 -13.64 -3.26
CA TRP A 57 4.18 -12.70 -3.83
C TRP A 57 3.23 -13.39 -4.81
N LYS A 58 3.79 -14.18 -5.74
CA LYS A 58 3.00 -14.92 -6.73
C LYS A 58 2.04 -15.92 -6.07
N GLU A 59 2.50 -16.64 -5.07
CA GLU A 59 1.69 -17.61 -4.32
C GLU A 59 0.56 -16.93 -3.52
N LEU A 60 0.90 -15.92 -2.71
CA LEU A 60 -0.04 -15.30 -1.78
C LEU A 60 -1.17 -14.53 -2.48
N LEU A 61 -0.92 -13.98 -3.66
CA LEU A 61 -1.90 -13.21 -4.43
C LEU A 61 -2.36 -13.93 -5.70
N ASN A 62 -1.98 -15.19 -5.92
CA ASN A 62 -2.29 -15.94 -7.15
C ASN A 62 -1.94 -15.15 -8.43
N ILE A 63 -0.77 -14.49 -8.44
CA ILE A 63 -0.37 -13.61 -9.55
C ILE A 63 -0.15 -14.44 -10.82
N PRO A 64 -0.89 -14.16 -11.91
CA PRO A 64 -0.74 -14.91 -13.16
C PRO A 64 0.60 -14.60 -13.84
N ASP A 65 1.08 -15.54 -14.68
CA ASP A 65 2.36 -15.41 -15.41
C ASP A 65 2.40 -14.25 -16.42
N THR A 66 1.25 -13.66 -16.73
CA THR A 66 1.16 -12.42 -17.51
C THR A 66 1.70 -11.20 -16.78
N HIS A 67 1.84 -11.28 -15.47
CA HIS A 67 2.34 -10.19 -14.62
C HIS A 67 3.73 -10.49 -14.07
N GLU A 68 4.50 -9.43 -13.82
CA GLU A 68 5.79 -9.49 -13.17
C GLU A 68 5.79 -8.70 -11.87
N VAL A 69 6.53 -9.20 -10.86
CA VAL A 69 6.66 -8.56 -9.55
C VAL A 69 8.01 -7.88 -9.45
N LEU A 70 8.00 -6.57 -9.17
CA LEU A 70 9.22 -5.76 -9.07
C LEU A 70 9.34 -5.14 -7.68
N PHE A 71 10.60 -4.97 -7.23
CA PHE A 71 10.97 -4.36 -5.96
C PHE A 71 11.96 -3.22 -6.22
N LEU A 72 11.47 -1.97 -6.17
CA LEU A 72 12.25 -0.78 -6.48
C LEU A 72 12.30 0.15 -5.27
N GLY A 73 13.08 1.22 -5.36
CA GLY A 73 13.09 2.30 -4.39
C GLY A 73 12.13 3.44 -4.73
N GLY A 74 12.06 4.46 -3.85
CA GLY A 74 11.36 5.73 -4.13
C GLY A 74 9.96 5.87 -3.50
N GLY A 75 9.39 4.80 -2.95
CA GLY A 75 8.06 4.81 -2.36
C GLY A 75 6.94 4.99 -3.38
N ALA A 76 5.68 4.98 -2.93
CA ALA A 76 4.51 5.13 -3.81
C ALA A 76 4.51 6.47 -4.60
N SER A 77 5.20 7.51 -4.10
CA SER A 77 5.32 8.78 -4.82
C SER A 77 6.10 8.62 -6.14
N MET A 78 7.14 7.77 -6.16
CA MET A 78 7.76 7.37 -7.42
C MET A 78 6.83 6.48 -8.24
N GLY A 79 5.99 5.67 -7.60
CA GLY A 79 4.95 4.89 -8.27
C GLY A 79 4.01 5.76 -9.10
N PHE A 80 3.60 6.93 -8.59
CA PHE A 80 2.77 7.88 -9.35
C PHE A 80 3.44 8.30 -10.66
N LEU A 81 4.74 8.57 -10.62
CA LEU A 81 5.53 8.93 -11.80
C LEU A 81 5.71 7.74 -12.75
N TYR A 82 6.02 6.54 -12.22
CA TYR A 82 6.12 5.32 -13.03
C TYR A 82 4.85 5.05 -13.81
N VAL A 83 3.67 5.19 -13.18
CA VAL A 83 2.37 5.03 -13.83
C VAL A 83 2.26 5.97 -15.03
N ALA A 84 2.40 7.27 -14.80
CA ALA A 84 2.21 8.26 -15.86
C ALA A 84 3.26 8.14 -16.97
N MET A 85 4.53 7.82 -16.64
CA MET A 85 5.60 7.65 -17.62
C MET A 85 5.40 6.44 -18.52
N ASN A 86 4.88 5.32 -17.99
CA ASN A 86 4.80 4.05 -18.73
C ASN A 86 3.45 3.78 -19.37
N PHE A 87 2.37 4.49 -18.96
CA PHE A 87 1.01 4.18 -19.42
C PHE A 87 0.26 5.38 -20.01
N LEU A 88 0.64 6.65 -19.73
CA LEU A 88 -0.08 7.80 -20.26
C LEU A 88 0.42 8.18 -21.64
N GLU A 89 -0.35 7.94 -22.68
CA GLU A 89 -0.09 8.41 -24.06
C GLU A 89 -1.01 9.58 -24.42
N ASN A 90 -2.32 9.39 -24.32
CA ASN A 90 -3.33 10.36 -24.72
C ASN A 90 -4.03 10.98 -23.51
N LYS A 91 -4.75 10.16 -22.73
CA LYS A 91 -5.49 10.63 -21.56
C LYS A 91 -5.71 9.55 -20.51
N ALA A 92 -5.76 9.95 -19.24
CA ALA A 92 -6.00 9.06 -18.11
C ALA A 92 -7.11 9.59 -17.20
N GLY A 93 -7.86 8.64 -16.60
CA GLY A 93 -8.88 8.92 -15.61
C GLY A 93 -8.45 8.51 -14.21
N TYR A 94 -8.88 9.27 -13.23
CA TYR A 94 -8.58 9.02 -11.82
C TYR A 94 -9.84 9.02 -10.96
N LEU A 95 -9.93 8.12 -9.99
CA LEU A 95 -10.89 8.19 -8.91
C LEU A 95 -10.26 8.97 -7.76
N GLU A 96 -10.69 10.22 -7.55
CA GLU A 96 -10.10 11.11 -6.54
C GLU A 96 -10.79 10.92 -5.19
N THR A 97 -10.29 9.96 -4.40
CA THR A 97 -10.83 9.55 -3.10
C THR A 97 -9.98 9.99 -1.90
N GLY A 98 -8.94 10.79 -2.14
CA GLY A 98 -8.07 11.25 -1.06
C GLY A 98 -6.83 11.98 -1.54
N VAL A 99 -6.01 12.41 -0.58
CA VAL A 99 -4.76 13.15 -0.84
C VAL A 99 -3.79 12.34 -1.74
N TRP A 100 -3.75 11.02 -1.59
CA TRP A 100 -2.82 10.20 -2.37
C TRP A 100 -3.28 10.08 -3.82
N ALA A 101 -4.57 9.84 -4.06
CA ALA A 101 -5.17 9.88 -5.40
C ALA A 101 -4.98 11.25 -6.06
N LYS A 102 -5.18 12.35 -5.31
CA LYS A 102 -4.93 13.72 -5.78
C LYS A 102 -3.47 13.96 -6.18
N LYS A 103 -2.51 13.41 -5.41
CA LYS A 103 -1.07 13.51 -5.74
C LYS A 103 -0.74 12.71 -6.99
N ALA A 104 -1.26 11.48 -7.12
CA ALA A 104 -1.07 10.67 -8.32
C ALA A 104 -1.61 11.37 -9.58
N LEU A 105 -2.83 11.93 -9.49
CA LEU A 105 -3.41 12.74 -10.56
C LEU A 105 -2.56 13.97 -10.91
N LYS A 106 -1.97 14.63 -9.90
CA LYS A 106 -1.09 15.79 -10.13
C LYS A 106 0.15 15.41 -10.95
N GLU A 107 0.79 14.29 -10.64
CA GLU A 107 1.96 13.83 -11.41
C GLU A 107 1.57 13.50 -12.87
N ALA A 108 0.43 12.83 -13.07
CA ALA A 108 -0.06 12.55 -14.41
C ALA A 108 -0.37 13.84 -15.22
N LYS A 109 -0.98 14.86 -14.59
CA LYS A 109 -1.23 16.18 -15.20
C LYS A 109 0.07 16.88 -15.62
N GLY A 110 1.18 16.63 -14.97
CA GLY A 110 2.49 17.15 -15.35
C GLY A 110 3.05 16.52 -16.63
N LEU A 111 2.54 15.34 -17.03
CA LEU A 111 3.02 14.56 -18.17
C LEU A 111 2.04 14.48 -19.34
N GLY A 112 0.76 14.79 -19.12
CA GLY A 112 -0.24 14.73 -20.18
C GLY A 112 -1.65 15.05 -19.68
N ASN A 113 -2.64 14.69 -20.50
CA ASN A 113 -4.03 14.90 -20.17
C ASN A 113 -4.52 13.89 -19.14
N ALA A 114 -4.76 14.34 -17.91
CA ALA A 114 -5.31 13.51 -16.84
C ALA A 114 -6.38 14.30 -16.06
N TYR A 115 -7.43 13.63 -15.61
CA TYR A 115 -8.53 14.26 -14.90
C TYR A 115 -9.20 13.31 -13.91
N ALA A 116 -9.92 13.87 -12.95
CA ALA A 116 -10.77 13.08 -12.06
C ALA A 116 -12.07 12.72 -12.79
N VAL A 117 -12.36 11.42 -12.89
CA VAL A 117 -13.65 10.92 -13.42
C VAL A 117 -14.73 11.09 -12.36
N ALA A 118 -14.38 10.83 -11.11
CA ALA A 118 -15.23 11.09 -9.96
C ALA A 118 -14.36 11.50 -8.76
N SER A 119 -14.95 12.24 -7.83
CA SER A 119 -14.27 12.75 -6.63
C SER A 119 -15.23 12.82 -5.46
N SER A 120 -14.73 12.59 -4.25
CA SER A 120 -15.45 12.85 -2.99
C SER A 120 -14.80 14.02 -2.19
N ALA A 121 -14.09 14.91 -2.88
CA ALA A 121 -13.40 16.03 -2.27
C ALA A 121 -14.34 17.03 -1.57
N GLU A 122 -15.57 17.17 -2.04
CA GLU A 122 -16.59 18.08 -1.49
C GLU A 122 -17.01 17.72 -0.07
N THR A 123 -16.87 16.44 0.32
CA THR A 123 -17.15 15.94 1.67
C THR A 123 -15.88 15.56 2.45
N VAL A 124 -14.74 16.09 2.03
CA VAL A 124 -13.44 15.79 2.64
C VAL A 124 -13.10 14.28 2.55
N PHE A 125 -13.49 13.64 1.45
CA PHE A 125 -13.18 12.23 1.13
C PHE A 125 -13.71 11.22 2.15
N ASN A 126 -14.89 11.45 2.71
CA ASN A 126 -15.48 10.55 3.70
C ASN A 126 -16.27 9.39 3.13
N TYR A 127 -16.34 9.24 1.80
CA TYR A 127 -16.97 8.13 1.09
C TYR A 127 -16.23 7.79 -0.21
N ILE A 128 -16.54 6.62 -0.79
CA ILE A 128 -16.08 6.21 -2.11
C ILE A 128 -17.17 6.52 -3.14
N PRO A 129 -16.91 7.36 -4.17
CA PRO A 129 -17.88 7.64 -5.23
C PRO A 129 -18.38 6.37 -5.90
N LYS A 130 -19.68 6.29 -6.18
CA LYS A 130 -20.37 5.17 -6.85
C LYS A 130 -21.21 5.70 -8.01
N GLY A 131 -21.54 4.83 -8.95
CA GLY A 131 -22.43 5.19 -10.08
C GLY A 131 -21.80 6.12 -11.13
N TYR A 132 -20.47 6.28 -11.13
CA TYR A 132 -19.75 6.99 -12.19
C TYR A 132 -19.46 6.08 -13.39
N GLU A 133 -19.37 6.66 -14.57
CA GLU A 133 -18.98 5.95 -15.80
C GLU A 133 -17.49 6.16 -16.07
N ILE A 134 -16.77 5.07 -16.33
CA ILE A 134 -15.35 5.11 -16.74
C ILE A 134 -15.33 5.24 -18.28
N PRO A 135 -14.78 6.33 -18.85
CA PRO A 135 -14.67 6.46 -20.30
C PRO A 135 -13.81 5.35 -20.91
N ALA A 136 -14.32 4.72 -21.99
CA ALA A 136 -13.65 3.59 -22.63
C ALA A 136 -12.46 3.97 -23.51
N ASP A 137 -12.19 5.26 -23.68
CA ASP A 137 -11.11 5.81 -24.49
C ASP A 137 -9.93 6.36 -23.67
N LEU A 138 -9.82 5.95 -22.40
CA LEU A 138 -8.68 6.23 -21.54
C LEU A 138 -7.53 5.24 -21.79
N ASP A 139 -6.29 5.71 -21.67
CA ASP A 139 -5.12 4.84 -21.67
C ASP A 139 -5.12 3.97 -20.42
N TYR A 140 -5.58 4.51 -19.29
CA TYR A 140 -5.80 3.80 -18.02
C TYR A 140 -6.76 4.55 -17.11
N PHE A 141 -7.31 3.79 -16.14
CA PHE A 141 -8.04 4.34 -14.99
C PHE A 141 -7.28 4.03 -13.70
N HIS A 142 -7.08 5.03 -12.85
CA HIS A 142 -6.30 4.91 -11.61
C HIS A 142 -7.18 5.03 -10.38
N ILE A 143 -6.98 4.13 -9.41
CA ILE A 143 -7.62 4.15 -8.11
C ILE A 143 -6.60 4.08 -6.96
N THR A 144 -6.99 4.57 -5.79
CA THR A 144 -6.31 4.32 -4.51
C THR A 144 -7.27 3.50 -3.66
N THR A 145 -6.95 2.24 -3.44
CA THR A 145 -7.91 1.28 -2.86
C THR A 145 -8.20 1.54 -1.40
N ASN A 146 -7.20 2.01 -0.62
CA ASN A 146 -7.37 2.37 0.78
C ASN A 146 -6.81 3.76 1.09
N ASN A 147 -7.66 4.64 1.60
CA ASN A 147 -7.33 6.02 1.91
C ASN A 147 -6.94 6.16 3.39
N THR A 148 -5.67 5.95 3.68
CA THR A 148 -5.07 5.93 5.02
C THR A 148 -5.42 7.13 5.90
N ILE A 149 -5.65 8.31 5.31
CA ILE A 149 -5.91 9.57 6.04
C ILE A 149 -7.39 9.70 6.43
N TYR A 150 -8.28 9.21 5.57
CA TYR A 150 -9.73 9.44 5.68
C TYR A 150 -10.49 8.22 6.19
N GLY A 151 -9.86 7.04 6.14
CA GLY A 151 -10.44 5.78 6.62
C GLY A 151 -11.48 5.19 5.68
N THR A 152 -11.38 5.48 4.37
CA THR A 152 -12.23 4.88 3.34
C THR A 152 -11.46 3.82 2.53
N GLU A 153 -12.14 2.76 2.11
CA GLU A 153 -11.57 1.64 1.37
C GLU A 153 -12.52 1.13 0.27
N ILE A 154 -11.96 0.72 -0.85
CA ILE A 154 -12.66 0.01 -1.93
C ILE A 154 -12.56 -1.49 -1.62
N HIS A 155 -13.66 -2.09 -1.18
CA HIS A 155 -13.68 -3.47 -0.67
C HIS A 155 -13.69 -4.54 -1.76
N GLU A 156 -14.08 -4.19 -2.99
CA GLU A 156 -14.22 -5.12 -4.11
C GLU A 156 -13.38 -4.67 -5.31
N ASP A 157 -12.91 -5.63 -6.10
CA ASP A 157 -12.20 -5.34 -7.34
C ASP A 157 -13.20 -4.86 -8.39
N ILE A 158 -13.02 -3.63 -8.87
CA ILE A 158 -13.94 -3.01 -9.82
C ILE A 158 -13.76 -3.58 -11.24
N ASP A 159 -14.85 -3.64 -11.98
CA ASP A 159 -14.79 -3.91 -13.41
C ASP A 159 -14.49 -2.61 -14.17
N CYS A 160 -13.47 -2.65 -15.01
CA CYS A 160 -12.95 -1.48 -15.70
C CYS A 160 -12.82 -1.76 -17.21
N PRO A 161 -13.39 -0.91 -18.08
CA PRO A 161 -13.34 -1.11 -19.54
C PRO A 161 -11.95 -0.80 -20.13
N VAL A 162 -11.03 -0.23 -19.35
CA VAL A 162 -9.68 0.17 -19.74
C VAL A 162 -8.66 -0.40 -18.74
N PRO A 163 -7.35 -0.35 -19.02
CA PRO A 163 -6.32 -0.79 -18.05
C PRO A 163 -6.51 -0.16 -16.68
N LEU A 164 -6.76 -0.99 -15.65
CA LEU A 164 -6.94 -0.55 -14.27
C LEU A 164 -5.61 -0.52 -13.53
N ILE A 165 -5.27 0.59 -12.90
CA ILE A 165 -4.06 0.77 -12.10
C ILE A 165 -4.44 1.13 -10.66
N ALA A 166 -3.83 0.47 -9.68
CA ALA A 166 -4.17 0.67 -8.28
C ALA A 166 -2.95 0.98 -7.40
N ASP A 167 -3.06 2.04 -6.59
CA ASP A 167 -2.22 2.23 -5.40
C ASP A 167 -2.83 1.41 -4.26
N MET A 168 -2.17 0.31 -3.90
CA MET A 168 -2.54 -0.57 -2.79
C MET A 168 -1.54 -0.48 -1.62
N SER A 169 -0.88 0.66 -1.45
CA SER A 169 0.15 0.82 -0.41
C SER A 169 -0.30 0.39 0.99
N SER A 170 -1.56 0.62 1.35
CA SER A 170 -2.03 0.39 2.72
C SER A 170 -2.95 -0.81 2.92
N ASP A 171 -3.32 -1.49 1.84
CA ASP A 171 -4.24 -2.64 1.89
C ASP A 171 -3.80 -3.86 1.06
N ILE A 172 -2.65 -3.79 0.39
CA ILE A 172 -2.10 -5.01 -0.25
C ILE A 172 -1.94 -6.14 0.77
N LEU A 173 -2.30 -7.37 0.41
CA LEU A 173 -2.32 -8.55 1.27
C LEU A 173 -3.28 -8.46 2.48
N SER A 174 -4.13 -7.43 2.56
CA SER A 174 -5.13 -7.32 3.64
C SER A 174 -6.43 -8.06 3.36
N ARG A 175 -6.72 -8.28 2.07
CA ARG A 175 -7.85 -9.01 1.51
C ARG A 175 -7.44 -9.74 0.24
N PRO A 176 -8.21 -10.75 -0.20
CA PRO A 176 -8.06 -11.32 -1.54
C PRO A 176 -8.25 -10.28 -2.63
N VAL A 177 -7.46 -10.36 -3.69
CA VAL A 177 -7.49 -9.49 -4.87
C VAL A 177 -7.34 -10.34 -6.12
N ASP A 178 -8.20 -10.13 -7.11
CA ASP A 178 -8.02 -10.71 -8.44
C ASP A 178 -7.02 -9.86 -9.25
N VAL A 179 -5.75 -10.22 -9.17
CA VAL A 179 -4.67 -9.50 -9.86
C VAL A 179 -4.87 -9.44 -11.37
N SER A 180 -5.60 -10.39 -11.97
CA SER A 180 -5.84 -10.42 -13.41
C SER A 180 -6.64 -9.21 -13.93
N LYS A 181 -7.42 -8.56 -13.07
CA LYS A 181 -8.19 -7.34 -13.38
C LYS A 181 -7.33 -6.08 -13.49
N TYR A 182 -6.08 -6.12 -13.03
CA TYR A 182 -5.23 -4.94 -12.94
C TYR A 182 -4.14 -4.93 -14.02
N ALA A 183 -3.96 -3.81 -14.66
CA ALA A 183 -2.79 -3.54 -15.50
C ALA A 183 -1.53 -3.34 -14.65
N MET A 184 -1.71 -2.73 -13.48
CA MET A 184 -0.64 -2.55 -12.50
C MET A 184 -1.21 -2.35 -11.11
N ILE A 185 -0.61 -3.04 -10.14
CA ILE A 185 -0.76 -2.75 -8.71
C ILE A 185 0.59 -2.27 -8.21
N TYR A 186 0.62 -1.22 -7.39
CA TYR A 186 1.85 -0.74 -6.78
C TYR A 186 1.62 -0.22 -5.36
N GLY A 187 2.72 -0.05 -4.62
CA GLY A 187 2.62 0.54 -3.29
C GLY A 187 3.94 0.55 -2.54
N GLY A 188 3.99 1.37 -1.49
CA GLY A 188 5.11 1.40 -0.56
C GLY A 188 4.99 0.30 0.49
N ALA A 189 6.04 -0.47 0.70
CA ALA A 189 6.05 -1.61 1.62
C ALA A 189 5.82 -1.25 3.09
N GLN A 190 6.14 -0.02 3.51
CA GLN A 190 6.19 0.42 4.93
C GLN A 190 4.84 0.41 5.66
N LYS A 191 3.75 0.15 4.95
CA LYS A 191 2.41 0.10 5.57
C LYS A 191 1.99 -1.31 5.94
N ASN A 192 2.11 -2.28 5.02
CA ASN A 192 1.56 -3.61 5.28
C ASN A 192 2.48 -4.80 4.99
N VAL A 193 3.59 -4.62 4.27
CA VAL A 193 4.39 -5.77 3.83
C VAL A 193 5.85 -5.74 4.24
N GLY A 194 6.34 -4.65 4.82
CA GLY A 194 7.76 -4.57 5.21
C GLY A 194 8.14 -3.19 5.77
N PRO A 195 9.44 -2.92 5.93
CA PRO A 195 9.93 -1.61 6.33
C PRO A 195 9.92 -0.60 5.16
N ALA A 196 10.18 0.68 5.48
CA ALA A 196 10.42 1.70 4.46
C ALA A 196 11.64 1.34 3.60
N GLY A 197 11.59 1.72 2.31
CA GLY A 197 12.69 1.55 1.36
C GLY A 197 12.31 0.77 0.10
N VAL A 198 11.28 -0.08 0.16
CA VAL A 198 10.80 -0.83 -1.01
C VAL A 198 9.50 -0.22 -1.52
N THR A 199 9.40 -0.10 -2.83
CA THR A 199 8.16 0.06 -3.59
C THR A 199 7.96 -1.22 -4.39
N PHE A 200 6.85 -1.92 -4.17
CA PHE A 200 6.51 -3.08 -4.97
C PHE A 200 5.67 -2.65 -6.17
N PHE A 201 5.79 -3.41 -7.26
CA PHE A 201 4.97 -3.28 -8.46
C PHE A 201 4.59 -4.67 -8.94
N ILE A 202 3.32 -4.87 -9.29
CA ILE A 202 2.82 -6.04 -9.99
C ILE A 202 2.31 -5.52 -11.33
N VAL A 203 2.99 -5.84 -12.42
CA VAL A 203 2.80 -5.18 -13.72
C VAL A 203 2.44 -6.20 -14.78
N LYS A 204 1.38 -5.95 -15.52
CA LYS A 204 0.99 -6.74 -16.69
C LYS A 204 1.92 -6.42 -17.86
N LYS A 205 2.72 -7.40 -18.27
CA LYS A 205 3.86 -7.22 -19.20
C LYS A 205 3.48 -6.70 -20.58
N ASP A 206 2.37 -7.18 -21.14
CA ASP A 206 1.92 -6.86 -22.50
C ASP A 206 1.35 -5.44 -22.65
N LEU A 207 1.17 -4.72 -21.56
CA LEU A 207 0.71 -3.33 -21.54
C LEU A 207 1.84 -2.31 -21.54
N LEU A 208 3.10 -2.73 -21.37
CA LEU A 208 4.26 -1.84 -21.45
C LEU A 208 4.66 -1.54 -22.91
N GLY A 209 5.44 -0.47 -23.09
CA GLY A 209 5.94 -0.06 -24.41
C GLY A 209 4.86 0.50 -25.36
N LYS A 210 3.74 0.98 -24.82
CA LYS A 210 2.64 1.58 -25.62
C LYS A 210 2.75 3.11 -25.76
N VAL A 211 3.59 3.75 -24.94
CA VAL A 211 3.79 5.20 -25.00
C VAL A 211 4.91 5.55 -25.99
N SER A 212 4.71 6.61 -26.76
CA SER A 212 5.66 7.08 -27.77
C SER A 212 6.78 7.97 -27.21
N ARG A 213 6.59 8.52 -26.00
CA ARG A 213 7.58 9.38 -25.35
C ARG A 213 8.86 8.63 -24.97
N TYR A 214 9.98 9.35 -24.93
CA TYR A 214 11.19 8.84 -24.33
C TYR A 214 10.99 8.63 -22.82
N ILE A 215 11.24 7.42 -22.35
CA ILE A 215 11.24 7.09 -20.92
C ILE A 215 12.69 6.92 -20.49
N PRO A 216 13.19 7.73 -19.53
CA PRO A 216 14.51 7.52 -18.95
C PRO A 216 14.69 6.08 -18.43
N THR A 217 15.85 5.49 -18.63
CA THR A 217 16.12 4.07 -18.33
C THR A 217 15.61 3.63 -16.94
N MET A 218 15.87 4.45 -15.91
CA MET A 218 15.47 4.14 -14.54
C MET A 218 13.97 4.31 -14.28
N LEU A 219 13.23 4.96 -15.17
CA LEU A 219 11.77 5.12 -15.09
C LEU A 219 11.03 4.15 -16.03
N ASN A 220 11.76 3.38 -16.83
CA ASN A 220 11.17 2.38 -17.72
C ASN A 220 11.00 1.05 -16.96
N LEU A 221 9.76 0.64 -16.75
CA LEU A 221 9.43 -0.60 -16.05
C LEU A 221 9.98 -1.84 -16.76
N GLN A 222 10.10 -1.83 -18.10
CA GLN A 222 10.69 -2.94 -18.84
C GLN A 222 12.15 -3.17 -18.47
N THR A 223 12.94 -2.09 -18.26
CA THR A 223 14.33 -2.20 -17.76
C THR A 223 14.42 -2.98 -16.45
N HIS A 224 13.48 -2.74 -15.55
CA HIS A 224 13.46 -3.42 -14.25
C HIS A 224 12.93 -4.85 -14.34
N ILE A 225 12.03 -5.15 -15.29
CA ILE A 225 11.61 -6.51 -15.60
C ILE A 225 12.79 -7.32 -16.13
N ASP A 226 13.48 -6.81 -17.15
CA ASP A 226 14.63 -7.46 -17.78
C ASP A 226 15.78 -7.69 -16.78
N GLY A 227 15.97 -6.72 -15.87
CA GLY A 227 16.96 -6.79 -14.79
C GLY A 227 16.51 -7.56 -13.54
N GLY A 228 15.29 -8.11 -13.50
CA GLY A 228 14.76 -8.81 -12.32
C GLY A 228 14.80 -7.97 -11.04
N SER A 229 14.49 -6.67 -11.12
CA SER A 229 14.63 -5.67 -10.04
C SER A 229 16.07 -5.42 -9.59
N MET A 230 17.06 -5.94 -10.29
CA MET A 230 18.49 -5.82 -9.97
C MET A 230 19.29 -5.15 -11.09
N PHE A 231 18.64 -4.35 -11.93
CA PHE A 231 19.34 -3.51 -12.91
C PHE A 231 20.35 -2.60 -12.23
N ASN A 232 19.98 -1.99 -11.11
CA ASN A 232 20.85 -1.34 -10.15
C ASN A 232 20.74 -2.02 -8.79
N THR A 233 21.51 -1.62 -7.80
CA THR A 233 21.47 -2.20 -6.44
C THR A 233 20.09 -1.99 -5.81
N PRO A 234 19.36 -3.07 -5.49
CA PRO A 234 18.05 -2.97 -4.85
C PRO A 234 18.18 -2.65 -3.35
N PRO A 235 17.11 -2.26 -2.67
CA PRO A 235 17.11 -2.06 -1.22
C PRO A 235 17.16 -3.42 -0.47
N VAL A 236 18.36 -3.99 -0.37
CA VAL A 236 18.64 -5.37 0.12
C VAL A 236 17.96 -5.67 1.46
N PHE A 237 18.28 -4.91 2.50
CA PHE A 237 17.74 -5.17 3.83
C PHE A 237 16.21 -5.04 3.92
N PRO A 238 15.58 -3.99 3.38
CA PRO A 238 14.13 -3.90 3.34
C PRO A 238 13.44 -5.04 2.58
N ILE A 239 14.01 -5.54 1.48
CA ILE A 239 13.47 -6.68 0.74
C ILE A 239 13.59 -7.96 1.57
N PHE A 240 14.71 -8.17 2.28
CA PHE A 240 14.86 -9.30 3.19
C PHE A 240 13.76 -9.31 4.26
N VAL A 241 13.54 -8.18 4.94
CA VAL A 241 12.49 -8.09 5.98
C VAL A 241 11.09 -8.26 5.39
N MET A 242 10.86 -7.76 4.17
CA MET A 242 9.61 -7.99 3.44
C MET A 242 9.41 -9.49 3.17
N THR A 243 10.46 -10.22 2.76
CA THR A 243 10.39 -11.67 2.54
C THR A 243 10.00 -12.41 3.83
N GLU A 244 10.56 -12.04 4.97
CA GLU A 244 10.19 -12.63 6.27
C GLU A 244 8.74 -12.31 6.66
N THR A 245 8.27 -11.11 6.33
CA THR A 245 6.85 -10.74 6.53
C THR A 245 5.92 -11.61 5.67
N LEU A 246 6.28 -11.86 4.42
CA LEU A 246 5.49 -12.72 3.52
C LEU A 246 5.48 -14.20 3.99
N ARG A 247 6.60 -14.70 4.50
CA ARG A 247 6.67 -16.03 5.13
C ARG A 247 5.69 -16.13 6.31
N TRP A 248 5.70 -15.12 7.18
CA TRP A 248 4.76 -15.05 8.29
C TRP A 248 3.29 -15.03 7.84
N VAL A 249 2.95 -14.26 6.79
CA VAL A 249 1.59 -14.27 6.21
C VAL A 249 1.22 -15.67 5.70
N LYS A 250 2.14 -16.34 5.01
CA LYS A 250 1.94 -17.72 4.51
C LYS A 250 1.71 -18.70 5.67
N GLU A 251 2.52 -18.65 6.70
CA GLU A 251 2.42 -19.51 7.89
C GLU A 251 1.09 -19.32 8.65
N LEU A 252 0.54 -18.10 8.64
CA LEU A 252 -0.78 -17.82 9.23
C LEU A 252 -1.96 -18.39 8.44
N GLY A 253 -1.73 -18.92 7.25
CA GLY A 253 -2.76 -19.43 6.35
C GLY A 253 -3.10 -18.49 5.19
N GLY A 254 -2.18 -17.57 4.85
CA GLY A 254 -2.28 -16.70 3.69
C GLY A 254 -3.22 -15.51 3.86
N VAL A 255 -3.58 -14.91 2.73
CA VAL A 255 -4.35 -13.66 2.68
C VAL A 255 -5.76 -13.81 3.28
N GLU A 256 -6.39 -14.97 3.09
CA GLU A 256 -7.73 -15.23 3.65
C GLU A 256 -7.72 -15.19 5.19
N ALA A 257 -6.71 -15.77 5.81
CA ALA A 257 -6.57 -15.76 7.26
C ALA A 257 -6.31 -14.34 7.78
N ILE A 258 -5.44 -13.58 7.13
CA ILE A 258 -5.18 -12.16 7.45
C ILE A 258 -6.45 -11.32 7.28
N TYR A 259 -7.20 -11.53 6.20
CA TYR A 259 -8.45 -10.80 5.95
C TYR A 259 -9.48 -11.00 7.08
N LYS A 260 -9.63 -12.25 7.53
CA LYS A 260 -10.50 -12.55 8.68
C LYS A 260 -10.06 -11.79 9.93
N ILE A 261 -8.76 -11.85 10.27
CA ILE A 261 -8.19 -11.14 11.42
C ILE A 261 -8.38 -9.62 11.30
N ASN A 262 -8.18 -9.05 10.12
CA ASN A 262 -8.35 -7.61 9.87
C ASN A 262 -9.82 -7.18 10.07
N LYS A 263 -10.76 -7.95 9.55
CA LYS A 263 -12.20 -7.68 9.77
C LYS A 263 -12.58 -7.72 11.24
N GLU A 264 -12.11 -8.72 11.99
CA GLU A 264 -12.37 -8.85 13.42
C GLU A 264 -11.80 -7.67 14.22
N LYS A 265 -10.56 -7.24 13.90
CA LYS A 265 -9.94 -6.07 14.53
C LYS A 265 -10.68 -4.77 14.22
N ALA A 266 -11.05 -4.57 12.96
CA ALA A 266 -11.77 -3.39 12.52
C ALA A 266 -13.17 -3.33 13.15
N ALA A 267 -13.91 -4.45 13.16
CA ALA A 267 -15.21 -4.55 13.78
C ALA A 267 -15.16 -4.20 15.28
N LEU A 268 -14.18 -4.76 16.02
CA LEU A 268 -14.03 -4.47 17.45
C LEU A 268 -13.94 -2.94 17.73
N LEU A 269 -13.22 -2.21 16.91
CA LEU A 269 -13.04 -0.77 17.10
C LEU A 269 -14.25 0.04 16.57
N TYR A 270 -14.79 -0.34 15.41
CA TYR A 270 -15.98 0.34 14.87
C TYR A 270 -17.22 0.12 15.72
N ASP A 271 -17.44 -1.07 16.27
CA ASP A 271 -18.53 -1.38 17.18
C ASP A 271 -18.46 -0.51 18.44
N GLU A 272 -17.25 -0.30 18.97
CA GLU A 272 -17.04 0.58 20.11
C GLU A 272 -17.29 2.06 19.75
N ILE A 273 -16.82 2.54 18.61
CA ILE A 273 -17.06 3.91 18.13
C ILE A 273 -18.57 4.15 17.93
N ASP A 274 -19.26 3.22 17.31
CA ASP A 274 -20.69 3.35 17.01
C ASP A 274 -21.58 3.21 18.25
N ARG A 275 -21.14 2.48 19.28
CA ARG A 275 -21.81 2.33 20.55
C ARG A 275 -21.57 3.51 21.49
N ASN A 276 -20.41 4.08 21.44
CA ASN A 276 -19.93 5.07 22.41
C ASN A 276 -20.39 6.47 22.01
N SER A 277 -20.92 7.24 22.98
CA SER A 277 -21.38 8.62 22.75
C SER A 277 -20.27 9.66 22.62
N LEU A 278 -19.01 9.30 22.95
CA LEU A 278 -17.86 10.22 22.92
C LEU A 278 -17.21 10.34 21.55
N PHE A 279 -17.47 9.37 20.64
CA PHE A 279 -16.76 9.27 19.36
C PHE A 279 -17.71 9.16 18.17
N VAL A 280 -17.23 9.64 17.00
CA VAL A 280 -17.91 9.50 15.71
C VAL A 280 -16.91 9.04 14.65
N GLY A 281 -17.22 7.98 13.91
CA GLY A 281 -16.46 7.57 12.74
C GLY A 281 -16.60 8.58 11.61
N THR A 282 -15.51 8.89 10.92
CA THR A 282 -15.48 9.92 9.88
C THR A 282 -15.90 9.41 8.51
N ALA A 283 -15.71 8.12 8.23
CA ALA A 283 -16.05 7.50 6.94
C ALA A 283 -17.50 6.99 6.93
N ALA A 284 -18.14 7.05 5.75
CA ALA A 284 -19.43 6.38 5.50
C ALA A 284 -19.33 4.89 5.84
N LYS A 285 -20.36 4.34 6.50
CA LYS A 285 -20.28 2.99 7.09
C LYS A 285 -19.89 1.90 6.08
N GLU A 286 -20.46 1.99 4.89
CA GLU A 286 -20.22 1.04 3.80
C GLU A 286 -18.84 1.14 3.17
N ASP A 287 -18.14 2.25 3.38
CA ASP A 287 -16.82 2.53 2.81
C ASP A 287 -15.71 2.54 3.87
N ARG A 288 -16.00 2.13 5.11
CA ARG A 288 -15.03 2.11 6.22
C ARG A 288 -13.88 1.17 5.95
N SER A 289 -12.66 1.68 6.09
CA SER A 289 -11.44 0.89 5.95
C SER A 289 -11.30 -0.15 7.06
N ILE A 290 -10.98 -1.40 6.69
CA ILE A 290 -10.57 -2.44 7.65
C ILE A 290 -9.13 -2.28 8.14
N MET A 291 -8.37 -1.37 7.52
CA MET A 291 -6.95 -1.12 7.82
C MET A 291 -6.73 0.15 8.63
N ASN A 292 -7.52 1.20 8.39
CA ASN A 292 -7.35 2.51 9.02
C ASN A 292 -8.68 3.01 9.55
N VAL A 293 -8.95 2.74 10.81
CA VAL A 293 -10.15 3.24 11.49
C VAL A 293 -9.93 4.69 11.88
N CYS A 294 -10.64 5.62 11.22
CA CYS A 294 -10.58 7.06 11.48
C CYS A 294 -11.81 7.53 12.23
N PHE A 295 -11.62 8.30 13.28
CA PHE A 295 -12.70 8.83 14.12
C PHE A 295 -12.31 10.14 14.77
N VAL A 296 -13.31 10.86 15.29
CA VAL A 296 -13.16 12.14 15.99
C VAL A 296 -13.95 12.11 17.31
N MET A 297 -13.74 13.09 18.17
CA MET A 297 -14.66 13.32 19.29
C MET A 297 -16.05 13.68 18.76
N ALA A 298 -17.09 13.18 19.39
CA ALA A 298 -18.46 13.54 19.06
C ALA A 298 -18.73 15.02 19.35
N PRO A 299 -19.66 15.67 18.64
CA PRO A 299 -20.04 17.06 18.89
C PRO A 299 -20.37 17.31 20.37
N GLY A 300 -19.76 18.36 20.94
CA GLY A 300 -19.88 18.72 22.35
C GLY A 300 -18.91 18.02 23.29
N HIS A 301 -17.99 17.20 22.76
CA HIS A 301 -16.94 16.51 23.53
C HIS A 301 -15.53 16.82 23.01
N GLU A 302 -15.37 17.81 22.14
CA GLU A 302 -14.10 18.15 21.48
C GLU A 302 -12.99 18.54 22.47
N ASP A 303 -13.37 19.10 23.60
CA ASP A 303 -12.49 19.48 24.72
C ASP A 303 -11.82 18.27 25.40
N LEU A 304 -12.39 17.07 25.27
CA LEU A 304 -11.82 15.83 25.82
C LEU A 304 -10.70 15.22 24.96
N GLN A 305 -10.38 15.78 23.81
CA GLN A 305 -9.37 15.22 22.87
C GLN A 305 -8.01 15.02 23.53
N ASP A 306 -7.53 16.01 24.27
CA ASP A 306 -6.21 15.93 24.92
C ASP A 306 -6.22 14.95 26.11
N GLU A 307 -7.34 14.85 26.83
CA GLU A 307 -7.52 13.87 27.91
C GLU A 307 -7.47 12.44 27.34
N PHE A 308 -8.19 12.17 26.25
CA PHE A 308 -8.15 10.88 25.57
C PHE A 308 -6.73 10.55 25.07
N MET A 309 -6.01 11.50 24.49
CA MET A 309 -4.63 11.30 24.04
C MET A 309 -3.69 10.95 25.20
N ASN A 310 -3.83 11.63 26.35
CA ASN A 310 -3.05 11.33 27.54
C ASN A 310 -3.39 9.95 28.12
N PHE A 311 -4.67 9.62 28.19
CA PHE A 311 -5.16 8.31 28.63
C PHE A 311 -4.57 7.17 27.77
N ALA A 312 -4.55 7.32 26.46
CA ALA A 312 -3.97 6.35 25.55
C ALA A 312 -2.43 6.24 25.74
N LYS A 313 -1.74 7.36 25.87
CA LYS A 313 -0.29 7.41 26.09
C LYS A 313 0.13 6.71 27.38
N GLU A 314 -0.61 6.91 28.47
CA GLU A 314 -0.36 6.24 29.76
C GLU A 314 -0.46 4.71 29.66
N ARG A 315 -1.31 4.23 28.76
CA ARG A 315 -1.48 2.79 28.43
C ARG A 315 -0.51 2.25 27.39
N GLY A 316 0.48 3.08 27.00
CA GLY A 316 1.50 2.68 26.05
C GLY A 316 1.04 2.69 24.59
N MET A 317 -0.08 3.31 24.27
CA MET A 317 -0.54 3.47 22.89
C MET A 317 0.15 4.67 22.25
N VAL A 318 0.76 4.48 21.08
CA VAL A 318 1.42 5.54 20.31
C VAL A 318 0.89 5.57 18.87
N GLY A 319 0.96 6.74 18.24
CA GLY A 319 0.59 6.88 16.83
C GLY A 319 -0.92 6.96 16.55
N ILE A 320 -1.77 7.12 17.57
CA ILE A 320 -3.23 7.19 17.41
C ILE A 320 -3.73 8.58 16.97
N LYS A 321 -2.88 9.62 17.00
CA LYS A 321 -3.26 10.95 16.51
C LYS A 321 -3.52 10.91 15.01
N GLY A 322 -4.65 11.45 14.58
CA GLY A 322 -5.00 11.56 13.17
C GLY A 322 -4.03 12.41 12.36
N HIS A 323 -4.17 12.36 11.04
CA HIS A 323 -3.30 13.13 10.16
C HIS A 323 -3.50 14.63 10.38
N ARG A 324 -2.40 15.41 10.35
CA ARG A 324 -2.41 16.87 10.61
C ARG A 324 -3.39 17.68 9.76
N SER A 325 -3.79 17.17 8.58
CA SER A 325 -4.71 17.86 7.67
C SER A 325 -6.19 17.67 8.03
N VAL A 326 -6.55 16.67 8.83
CA VAL A 326 -7.94 16.33 9.17
C VAL A 326 -8.19 16.26 10.68
N GLY A 327 -7.13 16.15 11.49
CA GLY A 327 -7.24 16.02 12.95
C GLY A 327 -7.76 14.64 13.38
N GLY A 328 -8.40 14.59 14.56
CA GLY A 328 -8.98 13.37 15.12
C GLY A 328 -7.98 12.28 15.46
N PHE A 329 -8.41 11.04 15.30
CA PHE A 329 -7.68 9.82 15.66
C PHE A 329 -7.69 8.81 14.51
N ARG A 330 -6.68 7.96 14.53
CA ARG A 330 -6.55 6.93 13.50
C ARG A 330 -5.80 5.72 14.03
#